data_d554ac62e38c8c7ecca0c0a69b94bcf8
#
_entry.id   d554ac62e38c8c7ecca0c0a69b94bcf8
#
_cell.length_a   1.000
_cell.length_b   1.000
_cell.length_c   1.000
_cell.angle_alpha   90.00
_cell.angle_beta   90.00
_cell.angle_gamma   90.00
#
_symmetry.space_group_name_H-M   'P 1'
#
loop_
_entity.id
_entity.type
_entity.pdbx_description
1 polymer ?
#
loop_
_entity_poly.entity_id
_entity_poly.type
_entity_poly.pdbx_seq_one_letter_code
_entity_poly.pdbx_strand_id
1 'polypeptide(L)'
;GSEMCIRDSNKANNQIEIFDTGVAFLAGLMIIPAVYVFLGTDGMASGPSLTFISLPKVFAAMGGVGRVVGAVFFLALGFAALTSCVSVMETLVANCMEIFHKSRKEMCAAVGVYSLVTAVLICMGYNALYFELPLPNGSTAQLLDVMDYISNSFLMPFISLLTSILVGWVVGPKWIIAEVEKNGEHFGRAKLYSVMMKYVVPVVMLILFLTSTGLGSLIFGGR
;
A
#
# COMPACT_ATOMS: atom_id res chain seq x y z
N GLY A 1 3.49 -23.03 -11.04
CA GLY A 1 3.80 -21.65 -10.70
C GLY A 1 4.39 -21.46 -9.29
N SER A 2 3.95 -22.25 -8.32
CA SER A 2 4.43 -22.12 -6.92
C SER A 2 5.86 -22.60 -6.70
N GLU A 3 6.34 -23.54 -7.49
CA GLU A 3 7.71 -24.07 -7.35
C GLU A 3 8.79 -23.09 -7.83
N MET A 4 8.48 -22.24 -8.80
CA MET A 4 9.40 -21.20 -9.27
C MET A 4 9.60 -20.09 -8.23
N CYS A 5 8.60 -19.84 -7.38
CA CYS A 5 8.69 -18.84 -6.32
C CYS A 5 9.58 -19.24 -5.14
N ILE A 6 9.81 -20.53 -4.92
CA ILE A 6 10.56 -21.02 -3.76
C ILE A 6 12.07 -20.99 -4.01
N ARG A 7 12.51 -21.26 -5.24
CA ARG A 7 13.93 -21.42 -5.56
C ARG A 7 14.71 -20.11 -5.75
N ASP A 8 14.05 -19.04 -6.21
CA ASP A 8 14.68 -17.75 -6.50
C ASP A 8 14.16 -16.62 -5.61
N SER A 9 13.43 -16.94 -4.51
CA SER A 9 12.71 -15.93 -3.73
C SER A 9 13.65 -14.91 -3.08
N ASN A 10 14.85 -15.30 -2.67
CA ASN A 10 15.80 -14.39 -2.02
C ASN A 10 16.39 -13.36 -2.99
N LYS A 11 16.73 -13.78 -4.23
CA LYS A 11 17.19 -12.86 -5.29
C LYS A 11 16.06 -11.98 -5.79
N ALA A 12 14.87 -12.57 -6.01
CA ALA A 12 13.69 -11.84 -6.44
C ALA A 12 13.26 -10.80 -5.40
N ASN A 13 13.21 -11.14 -4.12
CA ASN A 13 12.88 -10.22 -3.05
C ASN A 13 13.88 -9.06 -2.96
N ASN A 14 15.19 -9.32 -3.03
CA ASN A 14 16.19 -8.26 -3.02
C ASN A 14 16.05 -7.32 -4.22
N GLN A 15 15.76 -7.84 -5.41
CA GLN A 15 15.53 -7.02 -6.61
C GLN A 15 14.26 -6.19 -6.46
N ILE A 16 13.15 -6.79 -6.00
CA ILE A 16 11.89 -6.08 -5.75
C ILE A 16 12.11 -4.95 -4.75
N GLU A 17 12.76 -5.23 -3.63
CA GLU A 17 13.03 -4.25 -2.57
C GLU A 17 13.83 -3.04 -3.09
N ILE A 18 14.90 -3.29 -3.86
CA ILE A 18 15.75 -2.24 -4.43
C ILE A 18 14.98 -1.41 -5.45
N PHE A 19 14.25 -2.07 -6.38
CA PHE A 19 13.48 -1.37 -7.40
C PHE A 19 12.31 -0.59 -6.79
N ASP A 20 11.56 -1.18 -5.88
CA ASP A 20 10.42 -0.54 -5.22
C ASP A 20 10.86 0.70 -4.43
N THR A 21 11.88 0.55 -3.58
CA THR A 21 12.45 1.66 -2.81
C THR A 21 13.04 2.73 -3.73
N GLY A 22 13.77 2.33 -4.77
CA GLY A 22 14.38 3.26 -5.72
C GLY A 22 13.32 4.06 -6.50
N VAL A 23 12.30 3.40 -7.01
CA VAL A 23 11.19 4.07 -7.73
C VAL A 23 10.39 4.97 -6.79
N ALA A 24 10.06 4.52 -5.58
CA ALA A 24 9.35 5.32 -4.60
C ALA A 24 10.13 6.59 -4.22
N PHE A 25 11.44 6.49 -4.01
CA PHE A 25 12.31 7.62 -3.70
C PHE A 25 12.39 8.61 -4.87
N LEU A 26 12.60 8.13 -6.09
CA LEU A 26 12.64 8.97 -7.29
C LEU A 26 11.29 9.64 -7.55
N ALA A 27 10.19 8.92 -7.40
CA ALA A 27 8.84 9.48 -7.52
C ALA A 27 8.61 10.60 -6.49
N GLY A 28 8.99 10.38 -5.23
CA GLY A 28 8.91 11.40 -4.18
C GLY A 28 9.72 12.65 -4.51
N LEU A 29 10.97 12.47 -4.94
CA LEU A 29 11.85 13.58 -5.34
C LEU A 29 11.31 14.38 -6.55
N MET A 30 10.55 13.75 -7.43
CA MET A 30 9.99 14.38 -8.61
C MET A 30 8.64 15.05 -8.30
N ILE A 31 7.75 14.36 -7.62
CA ILE A 31 6.36 14.80 -7.39
C ILE A 31 6.29 15.89 -6.34
N ILE A 32 6.97 15.72 -5.20
CA ILE A 32 6.87 16.64 -4.08
C ILE A 32 7.33 18.05 -4.45
N PRO A 33 8.53 18.27 -5.04
CA PRO A 33 8.94 19.60 -5.47
C PRO A 33 8.05 20.18 -6.57
N ALA A 34 7.60 19.35 -7.52
CA ALA A 34 6.71 19.82 -8.59
C ALA A 34 5.39 20.35 -8.02
N VAL A 35 4.74 19.60 -7.14
CA VAL A 35 3.50 20.05 -6.50
C VAL A 35 3.72 21.31 -5.67
N TYR A 36 4.82 21.37 -4.91
CA TYR A 36 5.15 22.55 -4.09
C TYR A 36 5.37 23.81 -4.94
N VAL A 37 6.09 23.71 -6.05
CA VAL A 37 6.39 24.85 -6.93
C VAL A 37 5.12 25.37 -7.63
N PHE A 38 4.23 24.47 -8.07
CA PHE A 38 3.05 24.88 -8.86
C PHE A 38 1.81 25.20 -8.02
N LEU A 39 1.66 24.57 -6.85
CA LEU A 39 0.43 24.65 -6.04
C LEU A 39 0.69 25.11 -4.58
N GLY A 40 1.94 25.25 -4.18
CA GLY A 40 2.30 25.62 -2.81
C GLY A 40 1.97 24.52 -1.80
N THR A 41 1.87 24.93 -0.52
CA THR A 41 1.54 24.00 0.60
C THR A 41 0.13 23.40 0.49
N ASP A 42 -0.81 24.15 -0.08
CA ASP A 42 -2.20 23.70 -0.23
C ASP A 42 -2.35 22.54 -1.22
N GLY A 43 -1.41 22.41 -2.16
CA GLY A 43 -1.33 21.30 -3.10
C GLY A 43 -0.74 20.02 -2.52
N MET A 44 -0.16 20.08 -1.33
CA MET A 44 0.53 18.95 -0.67
C MET A 44 -0.44 18.01 0.06
N ALA A 45 -1.68 17.91 -0.41
CA ALA A 45 -2.64 16.95 0.12
C ALA A 45 -2.10 15.52 0.05
N SER A 46 -2.32 14.75 1.10
CA SER A 46 -1.91 13.35 1.16
C SER A 46 -2.95 12.42 0.53
N GLY A 47 -2.52 11.23 0.16
CA GLY A 47 -3.41 10.19 -0.35
C GLY A 47 -3.85 10.38 -1.80
N PRO A 48 -5.04 9.87 -2.17
CA PRO A 48 -5.55 9.91 -3.54
C PRO A 48 -5.68 11.32 -4.13
N SER A 49 -5.96 12.31 -3.30
CA SER A 49 -6.11 13.71 -3.70
C SER A 49 -4.84 14.29 -4.35
N LEU A 50 -3.65 13.88 -3.88
CA LEU A 50 -2.39 14.29 -4.48
C LEU A 50 -2.31 13.83 -5.94
N THR A 51 -2.66 12.58 -6.21
CA THR A 51 -2.54 11.98 -7.54
C THR A 51 -3.64 12.45 -8.49
N PHE A 52 -4.89 12.55 -8.03
CA PHE A 52 -6.05 12.79 -8.91
C PHE A 52 -6.50 14.25 -8.97
N ILE A 53 -6.08 15.09 -8.01
CA ILE A 53 -6.43 16.51 -7.98
C ILE A 53 -5.18 17.37 -8.20
N SER A 54 -4.13 17.17 -7.43
CA SER A 54 -2.93 18.03 -7.47
C SER A 54 -2.11 17.81 -8.74
N LEU A 55 -1.76 16.58 -9.08
CA LEU A 55 -0.95 16.29 -10.28
C LEU A 55 -1.58 16.73 -11.59
N PRO A 56 -2.89 16.53 -11.87
CA PRO A 56 -3.51 17.08 -13.07
C PRO A 56 -3.39 18.62 -13.18
N LYS A 57 -3.49 19.33 -12.04
CA LYS A 57 -3.30 20.80 -12.02
C LYS A 57 -1.87 21.18 -12.37
N VAL A 58 -0.87 20.44 -11.84
CA VAL A 58 0.55 20.64 -12.20
C VAL A 58 0.77 20.44 -13.69
N PHE A 59 0.26 19.33 -14.26
CA PHE A 59 0.38 19.07 -15.69
C PHE A 59 -0.34 20.12 -16.54
N ALA A 60 -1.49 20.62 -16.10
CA ALA A 60 -2.18 21.71 -16.76
C ALA A 60 -1.36 23.01 -16.75
N ALA A 61 -0.71 23.33 -15.63
CA ALA A 61 0.16 24.50 -15.50
C ALA A 61 1.43 24.43 -16.38
N MET A 62 1.90 23.23 -16.71
CA MET A 62 3.03 23.01 -17.63
C MET A 62 2.67 23.22 -19.11
N GLY A 63 1.42 23.50 -19.45
CA GLY A 63 0.97 23.76 -20.81
C GLY A 63 0.99 22.55 -21.74
N GLY A 64 1.44 22.72 -22.99
CA GLY A 64 1.43 21.66 -24.00
C GLY A 64 2.27 20.42 -23.64
N VAL A 65 3.43 20.63 -23.08
CA VAL A 65 4.33 19.54 -22.62
C VAL A 65 3.66 18.77 -21.48
N GLY A 66 3.00 19.47 -20.57
CA GLY A 66 2.30 18.84 -19.44
C GLY A 66 1.19 17.89 -19.87
N ARG A 67 0.50 18.16 -20.99
CA ARG A 67 -0.52 17.23 -21.51
C ARG A 67 0.08 15.89 -21.92
N VAL A 68 1.23 15.90 -22.61
CA VAL A 68 1.90 14.67 -23.06
C VAL A 68 2.45 13.90 -21.84
N VAL A 69 3.15 14.60 -20.94
CA VAL A 69 3.70 14.00 -19.72
C VAL A 69 2.59 13.44 -18.85
N GLY A 70 1.49 14.18 -18.67
CA GLY A 70 0.33 13.73 -17.91
C GLY A 70 -0.34 12.50 -18.52
N ALA A 71 -0.50 12.47 -19.84
CA ALA A 71 -1.08 11.32 -20.54
C ALA A 71 -0.22 10.06 -20.33
N VAL A 72 1.10 10.16 -20.51
CA VAL A 72 2.03 9.05 -20.28
C VAL A 72 2.01 8.61 -18.83
N PHE A 73 2.02 9.55 -17.89
CA PHE A 73 1.96 9.28 -16.45
C PHE A 73 0.69 8.50 -16.08
N PHE A 74 -0.48 8.98 -16.48
CA PHE A 74 -1.75 8.32 -16.14
C PHE A 74 -1.94 6.98 -16.85
N LEU A 75 -1.40 6.80 -18.06
CA LEU A 75 -1.35 5.51 -18.72
C LEU A 75 -0.48 4.52 -17.96
N ALA A 76 0.72 4.94 -17.58
CA ALA A 76 1.63 4.09 -16.77
C ALA A 76 1.01 3.74 -15.41
N LEU A 77 0.40 4.72 -14.74
CA LEU A 77 -0.33 4.51 -13.49
C LEU A 77 -1.50 3.52 -13.67
N GLY A 78 -2.25 3.63 -14.77
CA GLY A 78 -3.33 2.71 -15.10
C GLY A 78 -2.85 1.27 -15.28
N PHE A 79 -1.76 1.05 -16.00
CA PHE A 79 -1.17 -0.29 -16.13
C PHE A 79 -0.63 -0.83 -14.81
N ALA A 80 0.02 -0.01 -14.00
CA ALA A 80 0.50 -0.39 -12.68
C ALA A 80 -0.66 -0.78 -11.75
N ALA A 81 -1.73 0.00 -11.75
CA ALA A 81 -2.94 -0.30 -10.98
C ALA A 81 -3.60 -1.61 -11.44
N LEU A 82 -3.69 -1.83 -12.75
CA LEU A 82 -4.31 -3.03 -13.32
C LEU A 82 -3.55 -4.30 -12.90
N THR A 83 -2.23 -4.31 -12.95
CA THR A 83 -1.42 -5.46 -12.53
C THR A 83 -1.56 -5.73 -11.04
N SER A 84 -1.62 -4.69 -10.21
CA SER A 84 -1.87 -4.81 -8.77
C SER A 84 -3.26 -5.35 -8.46
N CYS A 85 -4.30 -4.86 -9.16
CA CYS A 85 -5.68 -5.35 -9.02
C CYS A 85 -5.78 -6.85 -9.35
N VAL A 86 -5.11 -7.31 -10.42
CA VAL A 86 -5.10 -8.73 -10.79
C VAL A 86 -4.47 -9.58 -9.68
N SER A 87 -3.35 -9.15 -9.11
CA SER A 87 -2.67 -9.87 -8.04
C SER A 87 -3.50 -9.93 -6.75
N VAL A 88 -4.12 -8.83 -6.35
CA VAL A 88 -5.01 -8.79 -5.17
C VAL A 88 -6.23 -9.66 -5.40
N MET A 89 -6.85 -9.58 -6.59
CA MET A 89 -8.01 -10.40 -6.93
C MET A 89 -7.68 -11.90 -6.91
N GLU A 90 -6.52 -12.31 -7.42
CA GLU A 90 -6.06 -13.70 -7.37
C GLU A 90 -5.92 -14.18 -5.93
N THR A 91 -5.32 -13.38 -5.05
CA THR A 91 -5.17 -13.71 -3.63
C THR A 91 -6.53 -13.86 -2.94
N LEU A 92 -7.48 -12.95 -3.20
CA LEU A 92 -8.82 -13.02 -2.64
C LEU A 92 -9.58 -14.26 -3.14
N VAL A 93 -9.50 -14.53 -4.44
CA VAL A 93 -10.16 -15.71 -5.03
C VAL A 93 -9.58 -17.00 -4.46
N ALA A 94 -8.25 -17.10 -4.32
CA ALA A 94 -7.60 -18.28 -3.75
C ALA A 94 -8.06 -18.53 -2.30
N ASN A 95 -8.06 -17.49 -1.46
CA ASN A 95 -8.54 -17.59 -0.08
C ASN A 95 -10.03 -17.94 0.00
N CYS A 96 -10.87 -17.33 -0.84
CA CYS A 96 -12.30 -17.63 -0.88
C CYS A 96 -12.58 -19.08 -1.34
N MET A 97 -11.80 -19.59 -2.29
CA MET A 97 -11.91 -20.99 -2.71
C MET A 97 -11.63 -21.95 -1.56
N GLU A 98 -10.62 -21.66 -0.74
CA GLU A 98 -10.26 -22.49 0.41
C GLU A 98 -11.33 -22.44 1.51
N ILE A 99 -11.88 -21.25 1.80
CA ILE A 99 -12.89 -21.06 2.84
C ILE A 99 -14.25 -21.65 2.42
N PHE A 100 -14.70 -21.36 1.20
CA PHE A 100 -16.03 -21.72 0.74
C PHE A 100 -16.10 -23.06 -0.02
N HIS A 101 -14.97 -23.70 -0.29
CA HIS A 101 -14.85 -24.94 -1.05
C HIS A 101 -15.61 -24.91 -2.40
N LYS A 102 -15.57 -23.74 -3.08
CA LYS A 102 -16.24 -23.50 -4.35
C LYS A 102 -15.27 -23.50 -5.53
N SER A 103 -15.82 -23.61 -6.74
CA SER A 103 -15.00 -23.58 -7.94
C SER A 103 -14.38 -22.20 -8.19
N ARG A 104 -13.20 -22.17 -8.83
CA ARG A 104 -12.50 -20.92 -9.18
C ARG A 104 -13.38 -19.97 -9.98
N LYS A 105 -14.18 -20.48 -10.92
CA LYS A 105 -15.06 -19.65 -11.75
C LYS A 105 -16.12 -18.93 -10.92
N GLU A 106 -16.74 -19.64 -9.98
CA GLU A 106 -17.76 -19.07 -9.09
C GLU A 106 -17.17 -18.01 -8.18
N MET A 107 -16.00 -18.29 -7.57
CA MET A 107 -15.34 -17.33 -6.67
C MET A 107 -14.82 -16.12 -7.42
N CYS A 108 -14.26 -16.30 -8.61
CA CYS A 108 -13.82 -15.18 -9.45
C CYS A 108 -15.00 -14.27 -9.84
N ALA A 109 -16.15 -14.85 -10.21
CA ALA A 109 -17.35 -14.09 -10.52
C ALA A 109 -17.89 -13.36 -9.26
N ALA A 110 -17.97 -14.05 -8.12
CA ALA A 110 -18.47 -13.47 -6.87
C ALA A 110 -17.59 -12.30 -6.38
N VAL A 111 -16.27 -12.50 -6.32
CA VAL A 111 -15.31 -11.47 -5.91
C VAL A 111 -15.31 -10.32 -6.92
N GLY A 112 -15.39 -10.62 -8.22
CA GLY A 112 -15.45 -9.61 -9.28
C GLY A 112 -16.69 -8.72 -9.18
N VAL A 113 -17.88 -9.32 -8.99
CA VAL A 113 -19.14 -8.58 -8.80
C VAL A 113 -19.07 -7.73 -7.51
N TYR A 114 -18.62 -8.31 -6.40
CA TYR A 114 -18.44 -7.59 -5.15
C TYR A 114 -17.52 -6.39 -5.32
N SER A 115 -16.35 -6.58 -5.93
CA SER A 115 -15.38 -5.50 -6.18
C SER A 115 -15.95 -4.42 -7.08
N LEU A 116 -16.69 -4.81 -8.14
CA LEU A 116 -17.32 -3.85 -9.04
C LEU A 116 -18.38 -3.01 -8.33
N VAL A 117 -19.28 -3.63 -7.58
CA VAL A 117 -20.32 -2.93 -6.81
C VAL A 117 -19.69 -1.97 -5.81
N THR A 118 -18.68 -2.43 -5.06
CA THR A 118 -17.97 -1.60 -4.07
C THR A 118 -17.26 -0.42 -4.75
N ALA A 119 -16.59 -0.64 -5.89
CA ALA A 119 -15.94 0.41 -6.65
C ALA A 119 -16.92 1.47 -7.14
N VAL A 120 -18.09 1.06 -7.66
CA VAL A 120 -19.15 1.99 -8.10
C VAL A 120 -19.65 2.80 -6.92
N LEU A 121 -19.93 2.19 -5.77
CA LEU A 121 -20.37 2.90 -4.56
C LEU A 121 -19.34 3.94 -4.10
N ILE A 122 -18.04 3.58 -4.10
CA ILE A 122 -16.97 4.49 -3.72
C ILE A 122 -16.86 5.65 -4.72
N CYS A 123 -16.96 5.38 -6.02
CA CYS A 123 -16.96 6.42 -7.04
C CYS A 123 -18.16 7.38 -6.91
N MET A 124 -19.33 6.87 -6.51
CA MET A 124 -20.50 7.72 -6.25
C MET A 124 -20.30 8.65 -5.05
N GLY A 125 -19.38 8.34 -4.14
CA GLY A 125 -19.00 9.21 -3.03
C GLY A 125 -18.46 10.57 -3.43
N TYR A 126 -17.97 10.72 -4.67
CA TYR A 126 -17.53 12.02 -5.21
C TYR A 126 -18.65 12.84 -5.85
N ASN A 127 -19.84 12.28 -6.03
CA ASN A 127 -20.92 12.93 -6.74
C ASN A 127 -22.26 12.81 -6.00
N ALA A 128 -22.97 11.70 -6.18
CA ALA A 128 -24.34 11.53 -5.65
C ALA A 128 -24.37 11.26 -4.14
N LEU A 129 -23.34 10.62 -3.61
CA LEU A 129 -23.18 10.29 -2.19
C LEU A 129 -22.07 11.14 -1.55
N TYR A 130 -21.98 12.41 -1.94
CA TYR A 130 -21.00 13.32 -1.37
C TYR A 130 -21.28 13.59 0.10
N PHE A 131 -20.30 13.32 0.96
CA PHE A 131 -20.30 13.69 2.37
C PHE A 131 -18.85 13.93 2.83
N GLU A 132 -18.73 14.76 3.85
CA GLU A 132 -17.44 15.03 4.48
C GLU A 132 -17.47 14.56 5.92
N LEU A 133 -16.53 13.69 6.28
CA LEU A 133 -16.34 13.23 7.64
C LEU A 133 -15.00 13.73 8.17
N PRO A 134 -14.93 14.29 9.38
CA PRO A 134 -13.67 14.59 10.04
C PRO A 134 -13.01 13.28 10.47
N LEU A 135 -11.78 13.05 10.02
CA LEU A 135 -10.99 11.90 10.45
C LEU A 135 -10.20 12.22 11.73
N PRO A 136 -9.83 11.20 12.52
CA PRO A 136 -9.03 11.39 13.73
C PRO A 136 -7.66 12.04 13.50
N ASN A 137 -7.12 11.95 12.29
CA ASN A 137 -5.89 12.62 11.86
C ASN A 137 -6.07 14.11 11.54
N GLY A 138 -7.28 14.67 11.71
CA GLY A 138 -7.60 16.07 11.47
C GLY A 138 -7.93 16.43 10.02
N SER A 139 -7.93 15.49 9.09
CA SER A 139 -8.36 15.72 7.71
C SER A 139 -9.87 15.53 7.53
N THR A 140 -10.46 16.27 6.58
CA THR A 140 -11.81 16.00 6.09
C THR A 140 -11.74 14.96 4.98
N ALA A 141 -12.57 13.94 5.04
CA ALA A 141 -12.52 12.79 4.17
C ALA A 141 -13.84 12.51 3.49
N GLN A 142 -13.77 12.15 2.24
CA GLN A 142 -14.86 11.56 1.46
C GLN A 142 -14.82 10.03 1.57
N LEU A 143 -15.76 9.34 0.95
CA LEU A 143 -15.87 7.88 1.07
C LEU A 143 -14.58 7.14 0.68
N LEU A 144 -13.91 7.56 -0.40
CA LEU A 144 -12.63 6.98 -0.81
C LEU A 144 -11.55 7.20 0.26
N ASP A 145 -11.45 8.42 0.78
CA ASP A 145 -10.45 8.78 1.78
C ASP A 145 -10.69 8.03 3.11
N VAL A 146 -11.96 7.79 3.47
CA VAL A 146 -12.34 6.97 4.63
C VAL A 146 -11.89 5.52 4.43
N MET A 147 -12.12 4.94 3.24
CA MET A 147 -11.68 3.58 2.92
C MET A 147 -10.15 3.47 2.91
N ASP A 148 -9.47 4.46 2.35
CA ASP A 148 -8.01 4.57 2.38
C ASP A 148 -7.48 4.68 3.81
N TYR A 149 -8.11 5.51 4.65
CA TYR A 149 -7.74 5.63 6.06
C TYR A 149 -7.90 4.30 6.80
N ILE A 150 -9.03 3.61 6.62
CA ILE A 150 -9.27 2.31 7.27
C ILE A 150 -8.24 1.27 6.80
N SER A 151 -7.99 1.17 5.49
CA SER A 151 -7.09 0.15 4.95
C SER A 151 -5.61 0.48 5.18
N ASN A 152 -5.17 1.68 4.85
CA ASN A 152 -3.76 2.04 4.83
C ASN A 152 -3.27 2.67 6.14
N SER A 153 -4.10 3.51 6.79
CA SER A 153 -3.67 4.17 8.03
C SER A 153 -3.93 3.34 9.28
N PHE A 154 -4.94 2.47 9.27
CA PHE A 154 -5.30 1.65 10.42
C PHE A 154 -4.93 0.17 10.24
N LEU A 155 -5.55 -0.53 9.28
CA LEU A 155 -5.42 -1.99 9.15
C LEU A 155 -4.01 -2.43 8.75
N MET A 156 -3.38 -1.76 7.79
CA MET A 156 -2.07 -2.15 7.30
C MET A 156 -0.99 -2.06 8.39
N PRO A 157 -0.79 -0.94 9.11
CA PRO A 157 0.19 -0.87 10.19
C PRO A 157 -0.16 -1.80 11.37
N PHE A 158 -1.45 -1.98 11.67
CA PHE A 158 -1.91 -2.87 12.73
C PHE A 158 -1.59 -4.33 12.43
N ILE A 159 -1.94 -4.82 11.23
CA ILE A 159 -1.65 -6.19 10.81
C ILE A 159 -0.13 -6.42 10.72
N SER A 160 0.61 -5.44 10.20
CA SER A 160 2.08 -5.52 10.12
C SER A 160 2.73 -5.58 11.50
N LEU A 161 2.20 -4.83 12.48
CA LEU A 161 2.64 -4.89 13.87
C LEU A 161 2.37 -6.30 14.46
N LEU A 162 1.15 -6.81 14.32
CA LEU A 162 0.80 -8.14 14.80
C LEU A 162 1.65 -9.24 14.15
N THR A 163 1.86 -9.16 12.85
CA THR A 163 2.69 -10.11 12.10
C THR A 163 4.15 -10.04 12.55
N SER A 164 4.67 -8.83 12.78
CA SER A 164 6.05 -8.66 13.26
C SER A 164 6.25 -9.22 14.67
N ILE A 165 5.25 -9.06 15.55
CA ILE A 165 5.26 -9.67 16.88
C ILE A 165 5.18 -11.19 16.79
N LEU A 166 4.25 -11.71 15.97
CA LEU A 166 4.10 -13.14 15.76
C LEU A 166 5.40 -13.78 15.26
N VAL A 167 5.99 -13.22 14.21
CA VAL A 167 7.23 -13.72 13.60
C VAL A 167 8.46 -13.51 14.51
N GLY A 168 8.55 -12.35 15.15
CA GLY A 168 9.70 -11.99 15.97
C GLY A 168 9.76 -12.69 17.33
N TRP A 169 8.59 -12.95 17.96
CA TRP A 169 8.51 -13.38 19.35
C TRP A 169 7.82 -14.74 19.55
N VAL A 170 6.77 -15.04 18.77
CA VAL A 170 6.00 -16.29 18.94
C VAL A 170 6.61 -17.43 18.13
N VAL A 171 6.72 -17.25 16.81
CA VAL A 171 7.30 -18.28 15.92
C VAL A 171 8.82 -18.30 16.03
N GLY A 172 9.41 -17.12 16.13
CA GLY A 172 10.86 -16.91 16.19
C GLY A 172 11.51 -16.83 14.81
N PRO A 173 12.45 -15.88 14.62
CA PRO A 173 13.13 -15.67 13.33
C PRO A 173 13.89 -16.90 12.83
N LYS A 174 14.31 -17.78 13.74
CA LYS A 174 15.05 -19.01 13.42
C LYS A 174 14.24 -19.98 12.56
N TRP A 175 12.92 -20.02 12.76
CA TRP A 175 12.04 -20.89 11.97
C TRP A 175 11.99 -20.44 10.51
N ILE A 176 11.88 -19.14 10.28
CA ILE A 176 11.87 -18.59 8.91
C ILE A 176 13.24 -18.76 8.24
N ILE A 177 14.33 -18.53 9.00
CA ILE A 177 15.68 -18.77 8.48
C ILE A 177 15.85 -20.22 8.06
N ALA A 178 15.43 -21.16 8.90
CA ALA A 178 15.49 -22.59 8.59
C ALA A 178 14.65 -22.98 7.38
N GLU A 179 13.48 -22.34 7.19
CA GLU A 179 12.63 -22.59 6.03
C GLU A 179 13.25 -22.06 4.73
N VAL A 180 13.89 -20.90 4.77
CA VAL A 180 14.62 -20.34 3.61
C VAL A 180 15.84 -21.21 3.27
N GLU A 181 16.57 -21.69 4.26
CA GLU A 181 17.74 -22.53 4.07
C GLU A 181 17.44 -23.98 3.63
N LYS A 182 16.19 -24.44 3.80
CA LYS A 182 15.73 -25.78 3.43
C LYS A 182 15.96 -26.13 1.95
N ASN A 183 15.90 -25.12 1.09
CA ASN A 183 16.10 -25.26 -0.36
C ASN A 183 17.55 -25.03 -0.81
N GLY A 184 18.52 -25.00 0.11
CA GLY A 184 19.95 -24.83 -0.20
C GLY A 184 20.35 -23.37 -0.47
N GLU A 185 19.49 -22.40 -0.17
CA GLU A 185 19.84 -20.98 -0.21
C GLU A 185 20.56 -20.58 1.08
N HIS A 186 21.65 -19.83 0.95
CA HIS A 186 22.36 -19.31 2.12
C HIS A 186 21.79 -17.94 2.51
N PHE A 187 21.18 -17.86 3.71
CA PHE A 187 20.64 -16.61 4.25
C PHE A 187 21.73 -15.77 4.93
N GLY A 188 22.56 -15.10 4.12
CA GLY A 188 23.74 -14.35 4.60
C GLY A 188 23.45 -13.23 5.60
N ARG A 189 22.20 -12.76 5.72
CA ARG A 189 21.77 -11.69 6.62
C ARG A 189 20.93 -12.16 7.81
N ALA A 190 21.00 -13.43 8.18
CA ALA A 190 20.19 -14.05 9.22
C ALA A 190 20.24 -13.32 10.58
N LYS A 191 21.42 -12.86 11.01
CA LYS A 191 21.58 -12.09 12.25
C LYS A 191 20.87 -10.73 12.18
N LEU A 192 21.07 -10.01 11.09
CA LEU A 192 20.42 -8.71 10.86
C LEU A 192 18.89 -8.87 10.83
N TYR A 193 18.40 -9.84 10.07
CA TYR A 193 16.98 -10.17 10.00
C TYR A 193 16.39 -10.46 11.40
N SER A 194 17.07 -11.27 12.22
CA SER A 194 16.60 -11.62 13.55
C SER A 194 16.49 -10.40 14.46
N VAL A 195 17.46 -9.48 14.43
CA VAL A 195 17.44 -8.25 15.23
C VAL A 195 16.35 -7.30 14.74
N MET A 196 16.27 -7.11 13.41
CA MET A 196 15.26 -6.25 12.80
C MET A 196 13.84 -6.72 13.13
N MET A 197 13.52 -8.00 12.88
CA MET A 197 12.17 -8.53 13.12
C MET A 197 11.79 -8.57 14.58
N LYS A 198 12.76 -8.71 15.49
CA LYS A 198 12.47 -8.84 16.92
C LYS A 198 12.31 -7.49 17.61
N TYR A 199 13.05 -6.46 17.18
CA TYR A 199 13.11 -5.19 17.90
C TYR A 199 12.75 -3.98 17.03
N VAL A 200 13.38 -3.85 15.87
CA VAL A 200 13.26 -2.63 15.06
C VAL A 200 11.89 -2.54 14.40
N VAL A 201 11.48 -3.60 13.71
CA VAL A 201 10.21 -3.61 12.96
C VAL A 201 8.99 -3.39 13.86
N PRO A 202 8.83 -4.08 15.02
CA PRO A 202 7.69 -3.83 15.90
C PRO A 202 7.64 -2.38 16.42
N VAL A 203 8.80 -1.81 16.78
CA VAL A 203 8.86 -0.42 17.26
C VAL A 203 8.48 0.57 16.15
N VAL A 204 9.05 0.40 14.96
CA VAL A 204 8.74 1.26 13.80
C VAL A 204 7.26 1.13 13.42
N MET A 205 6.72 -0.08 13.38
CA MET A 205 5.30 -0.31 13.06
C MET A 205 4.37 0.27 14.12
N LEU A 206 4.74 0.23 15.38
CA LEU A 206 3.99 0.87 16.46
C LEU A 206 3.98 2.40 16.30
N ILE A 207 5.13 3.01 16.02
CA ILE A 207 5.23 4.45 15.78
C ILE A 207 4.39 4.83 14.55
N LEU A 208 4.51 4.09 13.45
CA LEU A 208 3.71 4.31 12.25
C LEU A 208 2.21 4.17 12.53
N PHE A 209 1.80 3.17 13.27
CA PHE A 209 0.41 2.99 13.66
C PHE A 209 -0.13 4.18 14.46
N LEU A 210 0.61 4.64 15.46
CA LEU A 210 0.21 5.78 16.30
C LEU A 210 0.16 7.10 15.51
N THR A 211 1.11 7.30 14.60
CA THR A 211 1.16 8.54 13.78
C THR A 211 0.10 8.53 12.69
N SER A 212 -0.09 7.42 11.98
CA SER A 212 -1.04 7.31 10.87
C SER A 212 -2.50 7.40 11.32
N THR A 213 -2.81 6.84 12.50
CA THR A 213 -4.17 6.88 13.05
C THR A 213 -4.51 8.19 13.73
N GLY A 214 -3.55 9.09 13.93
CA GLY A 214 -3.73 10.30 14.72
C GLY A 214 -3.76 10.09 16.23
N LEU A 215 -3.68 8.83 16.70
CA LEU A 215 -3.62 8.51 18.14
C LEU A 215 -2.36 9.09 18.81
N GLY A 216 -1.30 9.27 18.03
CA GLY A 216 -0.08 9.91 18.52
C GLY A 216 -0.32 11.34 19.03
N SER A 217 -1.15 12.12 18.37
CA SER A 217 -1.51 13.48 18.81
C SER A 217 -2.33 13.47 20.10
N LEU A 218 -3.16 12.46 20.32
CA LEU A 218 -3.94 12.27 21.55
C LEU A 218 -3.06 11.83 22.73
N ILE A 219 -2.02 11.02 22.47
CA ILE A 219 -1.15 10.45 23.52
C ILE A 219 -0.01 11.42 23.88
N PHE A 220 0.58 12.06 22.89
CA PHE A 220 1.74 12.95 23.10
C PHE A 220 1.38 14.43 23.23
N GLY A 221 0.08 14.79 23.25
CA GLY A 221 -0.38 16.14 23.59
C GLY A 221 0.10 17.21 22.61
N GLY A 222 0.12 16.93 21.33
CA GLY A 222 0.47 17.92 20.32
C GLY A 222 -0.63 18.97 20.17
N ARG A 223 -0.30 20.21 20.49
CA ARG A 223 -1.03 21.43 20.11
C ARG A 223 -0.92 21.67 18.62
#